data_4d15255dc60c041b0b03061d66eb5069
#
_entry.id   4d15255dc60c041b0b03061d66eb5069
#
_cell.length_a   1.000
_cell.length_b   1.000
_cell.length_c   1.000
_cell.angle_alpha   90.00
_cell.angle_beta   90.00
_cell.angle_gamma   90.00
#
_symmetry.space_group_name_H-M   'P 1'
#
loop_
_entity.id
_entity.type
_entity.pdbx_description
1 polymer ?
#
loop_
_entity_poly.entity_id
_entity_poly.type
_entity_poly.pdbx_seq_one_letter_code
_entity_poly.pdbx_strand_id
1 'polypeptide(L)'
;MWGKMRPVMRRFLKENPNVEVLFRENMPAMQMAMLERRELDAGVWRMATAPSPGFTSLRLHESSFLVAMPEEHPLAARKATPLAALRNEYFVTMPSIHTDWTFLQRVCQSAGFSPMIIREVMEPQTVLAMVSMGIGITLIADSYAQMTWPGVVFRPLEERIPADLYIVYDQQQATPALEKLIAALVN
;
A
#
# COMPACT_ATOMS: atom_id res chain seq x y z
N MET A 1 -1.39 7.57 -2.78
CA MET A 1 -2.49 7.62 -1.81
C MET A 1 -3.07 9.03 -1.68
N TRP A 2 -2.30 9.97 -1.16
CA TRP A 2 -2.79 11.35 -0.86
C TRP A 2 -3.30 12.13 -2.07
N GLY A 3 -2.85 11.83 -3.29
CA GLY A 3 -3.26 12.56 -4.49
C GLY A 3 -4.77 12.65 -4.71
N LYS A 4 -5.49 11.54 -4.56
CA LYS A 4 -6.96 11.50 -4.69
C LYS A 4 -7.68 11.88 -3.40
N MET A 5 -7.15 11.51 -2.25
CA MET A 5 -7.75 11.83 -0.95
C MET A 5 -7.61 13.32 -0.57
N ARG A 6 -6.53 13.97 -0.98
CA ARG A 6 -6.23 15.37 -0.62
C ARG A 6 -7.38 16.34 -0.94
N PRO A 7 -7.95 16.40 -2.15
CA PRO A 7 -9.04 17.33 -2.45
C PRO A 7 -10.29 17.05 -1.63
N VAL A 8 -10.60 15.77 -1.40
CA VAL A 8 -11.74 15.34 -0.59
C VAL A 8 -11.56 15.77 0.86
N MET A 9 -10.43 15.46 1.46
CA MET A 9 -10.11 15.85 2.84
C MET A 9 -10.13 17.38 3.03
N ARG A 10 -9.54 18.12 2.08
CA ARG A 10 -9.54 19.59 2.12
C ARG A 10 -10.97 20.15 2.10
N ARG A 11 -11.84 19.60 1.26
CA ARG A 11 -13.25 20.00 1.19
C ARG A 11 -13.97 19.64 2.49
N PHE A 12 -13.81 18.41 2.97
CA PHE A 12 -14.43 17.93 4.21
C PHE A 12 -14.09 18.81 5.42
N LEU A 13 -12.81 19.13 5.62
CA LEU A 13 -12.35 19.99 6.73
C LEU A 13 -12.93 21.40 6.63
N LYS A 14 -13.07 21.94 5.42
CA LYS A 14 -13.67 23.26 5.20
C LYS A 14 -15.17 23.29 5.50
N GLU A 15 -15.88 22.22 5.12
CA GLU A 15 -17.34 22.11 5.30
C GLU A 15 -17.74 21.69 6.72
N ASN A 16 -16.81 21.15 7.50
CA ASN A 16 -17.05 20.67 8.86
C ASN A 16 -16.03 21.28 9.86
N PRO A 17 -16.06 22.59 10.11
CA PRO A 17 -15.03 23.28 10.92
C PRO A 17 -15.03 22.85 12.40
N ASN A 18 -16.12 22.23 12.87
CA ASN A 18 -16.24 21.70 14.24
C ASN A 18 -15.77 20.24 14.37
N VAL A 19 -15.27 19.63 13.27
CA VAL A 19 -14.72 18.27 13.30
C VAL A 19 -13.20 18.37 13.31
N GLU A 20 -12.60 17.87 14.38
CA GLU A 20 -11.15 17.69 14.46
C GLU A 20 -10.78 16.34 13.86
N VAL A 21 -9.82 16.32 12.92
CA VAL A 21 -9.28 15.11 12.32
C VAL A 21 -7.83 14.96 12.72
N LEU A 22 -7.55 13.97 13.57
CA LEU A 22 -6.20 13.65 14.02
C LEU A 22 -5.64 12.49 13.18
N PHE A 23 -4.49 12.70 12.55
CA PHE A 23 -3.79 11.67 11.79
C PHE A 23 -2.72 11.01 12.64
N ARG A 24 -2.72 9.68 12.66
CA ARG A 24 -1.69 8.87 13.31
C ARG A 24 -1.12 7.88 12.30
N GLU A 25 0.19 7.76 12.25
CA GLU A 25 0.86 6.78 11.42
C GLU A 25 1.21 5.54 12.25
N ASN A 26 0.61 4.42 11.88
CA ASN A 26 0.81 3.13 12.55
C ASN A 26 0.74 1.99 11.54
N MET A 27 1.42 0.89 11.85
CA MET A 27 1.33 -0.33 11.05
C MET A 27 -0.09 -0.93 11.12
N PRO A 28 -0.56 -1.64 10.07
CA PRO A 28 -1.94 -2.17 10.01
C PRO A 28 -2.36 -3.00 11.22
N ALA A 29 -1.48 -3.86 11.74
CA ALA A 29 -1.78 -4.64 12.94
C ALA A 29 -2.01 -3.76 14.18
N MET A 30 -1.23 -2.67 14.32
CA MET A 30 -1.42 -1.71 15.39
C MET A 30 -2.72 -0.91 15.20
N GLN A 31 -3.02 -0.48 13.96
CA GLN A 31 -4.28 0.21 13.67
C GLN A 31 -5.48 -0.67 14.05
N MET A 32 -5.45 -1.97 13.72
CA MET A 32 -6.50 -2.91 14.08
C MET A 32 -6.67 -3.02 15.60
N ALA A 33 -5.58 -3.19 16.35
CA ALA A 33 -5.61 -3.23 17.81
C ALA A 33 -6.12 -1.92 18.45
N MET A 34 -5.82 -0.77 17.84
CA MET A 34 -6.31 0.54 18.29
C MET A 34 -7.81 0.71 17.99
N LEU A 35 -8.31 0.22 16.85
CA LEU A 35 -9.75 0.18 16.55
C LEU A 35 -10.50 -0.67 17.59
N GLU A 36 -9.99 -1.86 17.91
CA GLU A 36 -10.58 -2.76 18.92
C GLU A 36 -10.65 -2.11 20.31
N ARG A 37 -9.66 -1.26 20.66
CA ARG A 37 -9.61 -0.51 21.92
C ARG A 37 -10.31 0.85 21.88
N ARG A 38 -10.88 1.23 20.73
CA ARG A 38 -11.52 2.54 20.52
C ARG A 38 -10.57 3.74 20.68
N GLU A 39 -9.29 3.52 20.41
CA GLU A 39 -8.24 4.54 20.39
C GLU A 39 -8.11 5.20 19.01
N LEU A 40 -8.80 4.63 18.02
CA LEU A 40 -8.84 5.06 16.61
C LEU A 40 -10.27 4.88 16.10
N ASP A 41 -10.82 5.89 15.43
CA ASP A 41 -12.17 5.84 14.85
C ASP A 41 -12.19 5.10 13.51
N ALA A 42 -11.13 5.25 12.71
CA ALA A 42 -10.97 4.55 11.44
C ALA A 42 -9.49 4.34 11.13
N GLY A 43 -9.17 3.22 10.49
CA GLY A 43 -7.84 2.91 10.00
C GLY A 43 -7.82 2.84 8.47
N VAL A 44 -6.67 3.15 7.86
CA VAL A 44 -6.51 3.12 6.39
C VAL A 44 -5.27 2.32 6.04
N TRP A 45 -5.45 1.18 5.36
CA TRP A 45 -4.33 0.34 4.91
C TRP A 45 -4.69 -0.54 3.71
N ARG A 46 -3.67 -1.17 3.10
CA ARG A 46 -3.87 -2.22 2.10
C ARG A 46 -4.21 -3.53 2.79
N MET A 47 -5.34 -4.12 2.41
CA MET A 47 -5.80 -5.37 3.02
C MET A 47 -5.42 -6.57 2.17
N ALA A 48 -4.76 -7.53 2.80
CA ALA A 48 -4.53 -8.86 2.23
C ALA A 48 -5.64 -9.85 2.58
N THR A 49 -6.41 -9.56 3.64
CA THR A 49 -7.51 -10.39 4.19
C THR A 49 -8.60 -9.47 4.73
N ALA A 50 -9.79 -10.01 4.91
CA ALA A 50 -10.88 -9.28 5.59
C ALA A 50 -10.46 -8.82 7.00
N PRO A 51 -10.99 -7.68 7.50
CA PRO A 51 -10.74 -7.26 8.88
C PRO A 51 -11.33 -8.23 9.89
N SER A 52 -10.99 -8.06 11.17
CA SER A 52 -11.58 -8.82 12.27
C SER A 52 -13.12 -8.72 12.26
N PRO A 53 -13.83 -9.77 12.74
CA PRO A 53 -15.29 -9.71 12.87
C PRO A 53 -15.74 -8.47 13.66
N GLY A 54 -16.84 -7.83 13.22
CA GLY A 54 -17.37 -6.61 13.80
C GLY A 54 -16.87 -5.32 13.14
N PHE A 55 -15.86 -5.41 12.27
CA PHE A 55 -15.34 -4.25 11.53
C PHE A 55 -15.79 -4.30 10.06
N THR A 56 -16.13 -3.12 9.55
CA THR A 56 -16.49 -2.89 8.15
C THR A 56 -15.28 -2.34 7.40
N SER A 57 -15.08 -2.82 6.17
CA SER A 57 -14.08 -2.27 5.27
C SER A 57 -14.71 -1.75 4.00
N LEU A 58 -14.34 -0.55 3.57
CA LEU A 58 -14.75 0.04 2.30
C LEU A 58 -13.52 0.40 1.48
N ARG A 59 -13.55 0.08 0.18
CA ARG A 59 -12.45 0.40 -0.72
C ARG A 59 -12.42 1.89 -1.03
N LEU A 60 -11.34 2.56 -0.62
CA LEU A 60 -11.08 3.97 -0.90
C LEU A 60 -10.44 4.19 -2.26
N HIS A 61 -9.59 3.27 -2.69
CA HIS A 61 -8.82 3.43 -3.90
C HIS A 61 -8.42 2.07 -4.48
N GLU A 62 -8.73 1.90 -5.76
CA GLU A 62 -8.24 0.79 -6.55
C GLU A 62 -6.79 1.05 -6.97
N SER A 63 -5.92 0.09 -6.72
CA SER A 63 -4.49 0.18 -6.91
C SER A 63 -3.92 -1.19 -7.27
N SER A 64 -2.74 -1.22 -7.88
CA SER A 64 -2.05 -2.46 -8.21
C SER A 64 -0.58 -2.38 -7.79
N PHE A 65 0.03 -3.52 -7.54
CA PHE A 65 1.48 -3.60 -7.41
C PHE A 65 2.14 -3.48 -8.78
N LEU A 66 3.23 -2.74 -8.81
CA LEU A 66 4.17 -2.63 -9.91
C LEU A 66 5.49 -3.26 -9.48
N VAL A 67 6.31 -3.69 -10.44
CA VAL A 67 7.71 -3.94 -10.17
C VAL A 67 8.49 -2.65 -10.36
N ALA A 68 9.28 -2.27 -9.34
CA ALA A 68 10.27 -1.21 -9.42
C ALA A 68 11.66 -1.83 -9.58
N MET A 69 12.41 -1.36 -10.55
CA MET A 69 13.73 -1.87 -10.88
C MET A 69 14.66 -0.73 -11.34
N PRO A 70 15.98 -0.94 -11.34
CA PRO A 70 16.92 0.02 -11.94
C PRO A 70 16.55 0.32 -13.41
N GLU A 71 16.80 1.53 -13.89
CA GLU A 71 16.46 1.90 -15.27
C GLU A 71 17.27 1.12 -16.32
N GLU A 72 18.46 0.63 -15.96
CA GLU A 72 19.31 -0.22 -16.82
C GLU A 72 18.97 -1.71 -16.73
N HIS A 73 17.97 -2.10 -15.92
CA HIS A 73 17.61 -3.49 -15.73
C HIS A 73 17.11 -4.11 -17.05
N PRO A 74 17.50 -5.37 -17.41
CA PRO A 74 17.06 -5.99 -18.66
C PRO A 74 15.54 -6.02 -18.87
N LEU A 75 14.77 -6.14 -17.79
CA LEU A 75 13.30 -6.13 -17.84
C LEU A 75 12.72 -4.71 -17.97
N ALA A 76 13.51 -3.65 -17.78
CA ALA A 76 13.06 -2.26 -17.84
C ALA A 76 12.55 -1.85 -19.24
N ALA A 77 13.03 -2.48 -20.29
CA ALA A 77 12.58 -2.24 -21.66
C ALA A 77 11.17 -2.81 -21.96
N ARG A 78 10.63 -3.68 -21.11
CA ARG A 78 9.30 -4.29 -21.31
C ARG A 78 8.20 -3.28 -20.98
N LYS A 79 7.07 -3.36 -21.69
CA LYS A 79 5.86 -2.59 -21.36
C LYS A 79 5.15 -3.13 -20.11
N ALA A 80 5.18 -4.44 -19.93
CA ALA A 80 4.71 -5.16 -18.75
C ALA A 80 5.64 -6.36 -18.51
N THR A 81 5.71 -6.81 -17.26
CA THR A 81 6.63 -7.89 -16.85
C THR A 81 5.81 -9.05 -16.29
N PRO A 82 5.90 -10.27 -16.84
CA PRO A 82 5.27 -11.42 -16.21
C PRO A 82 5.92 -11.68 -14.86
N LEU A 83 5.10 -11.98 -13.86
CA LEU A 83 5.58 -12.22 -12.48
C LEU A 83 6.63 -13.34 -12.43
N ALA A 84 6.46 -14.38 -13.25
CA ALA A 84 7.40 -15.49 -13.35
C ALA A 84 8.82 -15.07 -13.83
N ALA A 85 8.95 -13.95 -14.56
CA ALA A 85 10.25 -13.44 -15.00
C ALA A 85 11.09 -12.87 -13.83
N LEU A 86 10.47 -12.62 -12.68
CA LEU A 86 11.15 -12.12 -11.48
C LEU A 86 11.77 -13.25 -10.61
N ARG A 87 11.62 -14.52 -11.02
CA ARG A 87 12.03 -15.71 -10.24
C ARG A 87 13.48 -15.69 -9.80
N ASN A 88 14.38 -15.21 -10.66
CA ASN A 88 15.82 -15.22 -10.42
C ASN A 88 16.36 -13.86 -9.98
N GLU A 89 15.47 -12.90 -9.69
CA GLU A 89 15.86 -11.57 -9.27
C GLU A 89 16.05 -11.48 -7.76
N TYR A 90 16.96 -10.61 -7.34
CA TYR A 90 17.14 -10.25 -5.95
C TYR A 90 16.13 -9.17 -5.55
N PHE A 91 15.50 -9.35 -4.39
CA PHE A 91 14.51 -8.41 -3.86
C PHE A 91 15.05 -7.59 -2.69
N VAL A 92 14.71 -6.31 -2.71
CA VAL A 92 14.76 -5.41 -1.56
C VAL A 92 13.33 -5.21 -1.08
N THR A 93 13.06 -5.38 0.20
CA THR A 93 11.69 -5.30 0.74
C THR A 93 11.65 -4.69 2.13
N MET A 94 10.45 -4.47 2.64
CA MET A 94 10.24 -4.17 4.05
C MET A 94 10.30 -5.46 4.88
N PRO A 95 10.63 -5.40 6.18
CA PRO A 95 10.79 -6.60 7.01
C PRO A 95 9.47 -7.35 7.24
N SER A 96 9.58 -8.58 7.74
CA SER A 96 8.45 -9.53 7.91
C SER A 96 7.32 -9.03 8.83
N ILE A 97 7.58 -8.05 9.68
CA ILE A 97 6.55 -7.38 10.49
C ILE A 97 5.65 -6.46 9.65
N HIS A 98 6.03 -6.15 8.42
CA HIS A 98 5.27 -5.31 7.51
C HIS A 98 4.38 -6.16 6.60
N THR A 99 3.14 -5.71 6.36
CA THR A 99 2.18 -6.42 5.50
C THR A 99 2.67 -6.63 4.07
N ASP A 100 3.49 -5.72 3.56
CA ASP A 100 4.04 -5.81 2.21
C ASP A 100 4.99 -7.01 2.04
N TRP A 101 5.70 -7.44 3.11
CA TRP A 101 6.52 -8.64 3.10
C TRP A 101 5.67 -9.92 2.90
N THR A 102 4.61 -10.08 3.70
CA THR A 102 3.68 -11.21 3.58
C THR A 102 3.02 -11.23 2.20
N PHE A 103 2.76 -10.02 1.68
CA PHE A 103 2.17 -9.84 0.36
C PHE A 103 3.14 -10.30 -0.74
N LEU A 104 4.40 -9.83 -0.71
CA LEU A 104 5.45 -10.24 -1.64
C LEU A 104 5.61 -11.77 -1.67
N GLN A 105 5.72 -12.42 -0.50
CA GLN A 105 5.84 -13.86 -0.39
C GLN A 105 4.66 -14.59 -1.08
N ARG A 106 3.44 -14.19 -0.76
CA ARG A 106 2.24 -14.80 -1.33
C ARG A 106 2.14 -14.62 -2.84
N VAL A 107 2.46 -13.44 -3.33
CA VAL A 107 2.46 -13.13 -4.77
C VAL A 107 3.48 -13.98 -5.51
N CYS A 108 4.72 -14.04 -5.04
CA CYS A 108 5.75 -14.88 -5.66
C CYS A 108 5.40 -16.38 -5.61
N GLN A 109 4.85 -16.86 -4.49
CA GLN A 109 4.37 -18.24 -4.36
C GLN A 109 3.27 -18.58 -5.35
N SER A 110 2.35 -17.65 -5.65
CA SER A 110 1.31 -17.87 -6.66
C SER A 110 1.88 -18.07 -8.08
N ALA A 111 3.07 -17.53 -8.34
CA ALA A 111 3.83 -17.75 -9.58
C ALA A 111 4.84 -18.91 -9.49
N GLY A 112 4.78 -19.71 -8.42
CA GLY A 112 5.57 -20.93 -8.24
C GLY A 112 7.03 -20.69 -7.86
N PHE A 113 7.35 -19.58 -7.16
CA PHE A 113 8.70 -19.33 -6.63
C PHE A 113 8.66 -18.58 -5.30
N SER A 114 9.78 -18.61 -4.58
CA SER A 114 9.99 -17.77 -3.39
C SER A 114 10.94 -16.62 -3.74
N PRO A 115 10.68 -15.38 -3.29
CA PRO A 115 11.55 -14.25 -3.58
C PRO A 115 12.91 -14.42 -2.89
N MET A 116 13.99 -14.12 -3.62
CA MET A 116 15.34 -14.07 -3.06
C MET A 116 15.58 -12.71 -2.40
N ILE A 117 15.24 -12.58 -1.11
CA ILE A 117 15.38 -11.32 -0.36
C ILE A 117 16.83 -11.11 0.02
N ILE A 118 17.44 -10.03 -0.48
CA ILE A 118 18.84 -9.68 -0.20
C ILE A 118 18.98 -8.57 0.86
N ARG A 119 17.96 -7.70 0.97
CA ARG A 119 17.92 -6.62 1.99
C ARG A 119 16.50 -6.38 2.46
N GLU A 120 16.40 -6.06 3.75
CA GLU A 120 15.17 -5.60 4.39
C GLU A 120 15.42 -4.22 5.02
N VAL A 121 14.54 -3.26 4.73
CA VAL A 121 14.59 -1.89 5.26
C VAL A 121 13.18 -1.39 5.58
N MET A 122 13.06 -0.54 6.60
CA MET A 122 11.77 -0.14 7.16
C MET A 122 10.95 0.80 6.26
N GLU A 123 11.63 1.64 5.47
CA GLU A 123 10.98 2.73 4.75
C GLU A 123 10.93 2.45 3.23
N PRO A 124 9.78 2.61 2.59
CA PRO A 124 9.64 2.42 1.14
C PRO A 124 10.60 3.30 0.31
N GLN A 125 10.90 4.52 0.79
CA GLN A 125 11.86 5.41 0.15
C GLN A 125 13.27 4.82 0.16
N THR A 126 13.66 4.18 1.25
CA THR A 126 14.95 3.48 1.36
C THR A 126 14.98 2.23 0.48
N VAL A 127 13.86 1.50 0.34
CA VAL A 127 13.73 0.40 -0.63
C VAL A 127 14.02 0.93 -2.04
N LEU A 128 13.35 2.02 -2.46
CA LEU A 128 13.53 2.59 -3.80
C LEU A 128 14.94 3.17 -4.03
N ALA A 129 15.56 3.75 -2.99
CA ALA A 129 16.96 4.18 -3.06
C ALA A 129 17.89 2.98 -3.29
N MET A 130 17.68 1.84 -2.65
CA MET A 130 18.46 0.62 -2.89
C MET A 130 18.22 0.05 -4.30
N VAL A 131 16.98 0.12 -4.80
CA VAL A 131 16.66 -0.24 -6.18
C VAL A 131 17.43 0.64 -7.16
N SER A 132 17.46 1.96 -6.97
CA SER A 132 18.22 2.88 -7.84
C SER A 132 19.73 2.61 -7.88
N MET A 133 20.27 2.01 -6.81
CA MET A 133 21.68 1.59 -6.72
C MET A 133 21.95 0.21 -7.37
N GLY A 134 20.93 -0.43 -7.96
CA GLY A 134 21.09 -1.76 -8.57
C GLY A 134 21.22 -2.92 -7.59
N ILE A 135 20.88 -2.73 -6.30
CA ILE A 135 20.99 -3.79 -5.28
C ILE A 135 19.96 -4.90 -5.53
N GLY A 136 18.80 -4.55 -6.07
CA GLY A 136 17.74 -5.50 -6.39
C GLY A 136 16.50 -4.80 -6.94
N ILE A 137 15.42 -5.55 -7.05
CA ILE A 137 14.09 -5.05 -7.46
C ILE A 137 13.12 -5.07 -6.27
N THR A 138 11.93 -4.47 -6.45
CA THR A 138 10.85 -4.59 -5.46
C THR A 138 9.48 -4.63 -6.11
N LEU A 139 8.49 -5.21 -5.42
CA LEU A 139 7.07 -4.99 -5.72
C LEU A 139 6.56 -3.89 -4.81
N ILE A 140 5.98 -2.85 -5.40
CA ILE A 140 5.51 -1.67 -4.68
C ILE A 140 4.21 -1.16 -5.29
N ALA A 141 3.36 -0.52 -4.49
CA ALA A 141 2.09 0.00 -4.99
C ALA A 141 2.28 1.13 -6.03
N ASP A 142 1.38 1.20 -7.01
CA ASP A 142 1.39 2.16 -8.12
C ASP A 142 1.41 3.63 -7.67
N SER A 143 0.97 3.91 -6.44
CA SER A 143 1.02 5.26 -5.86
C SER A 143 2.45 5.83 -5.77
N TYR A 144 3.48 4.98 -5.70
CA TYR A 144 4.87 5.42 -5.69
C TYR A 144 5.37 5.83 -7.08
N ALA A 145 4.79 5.26 -8.15
CA ALA A 145 5.11 5.65 -9.51
C ALA A 145 4.57 7.05 -9.91
N GLN A 146 3.76 7.67 -9.06
CA GLN A 146 3.29 9.06 -9.25
C GLN A 146 4.34 10.11 -8.88
N MET A 147 5.45 9.69 -8.26
CA MET A 147 6.59 10.53 -7.92
C MET A 147 7.77 10.16 -8.81
N THR A 148 8.64 11.13 -9.08
CA THR A 148 9.88 10.87 -9.80
C THR A 148 10.92 10.27 -8.87
N TRP A 149 11.49 9.14 -9.27
CA TRP A 149 12.55 8.42 -8.56
C TRP A 149 13.74 8.26 -9.50
N PRO A 150 14.77 9.10 -9.42
CA PRO A 150 15.94 9.00 -10.29
C PRO A 150 16.58 7.60 -10.24
N GLY A 151 16.88 7.02 -11.39
CA GLY A 151 17.47 5.69 -11.50
C GLY A 151 16.49 4.53 -11.29
N VAL A 152 15.17 4.79 -11.13
CA VAL A 152 14.16 3.75 -10.95
C VAL A 152 13.09 3.83 -12.02
N VAL A 153 12.77 2.71 -12.64
CA VAL A 153 11.59 2.56 -13.49
C VAL A 153 10.56 1.65 -12.84
N PHE A 154 9.30 1.98 -13.08
CA PHE A 154 8.15 1.18 -12.65
C PHE A 154 7.54 0.51 -13.88
N ARG A 155 7.26 -0.79 -13.77
CA ARG A 155 6.58 -1.55 -14.82
C ARG A 155 5.39 -2.28 -14.24
N PRO A 156 4.24 -2.27 -14.93
CA PRO A 156 3.12 -3.10 -14.54
C PRO A 156 3.51 -4.57 -14.65
N LEU A 157 2.90 -5.40 -13.82
CA LEU A 157 2.92 -6.84 -13.99
C LEU A 157 1.87 -7.23 -15.04
N GLU A 158 2.11 -8.30 -15.80
CA GLU A 158 1.10 -8.85 -16.72
C GLU A 158 -0.10 -9.37 -15.94
N GLU A 159 0.16 -9.97 -14.77
CA GLU A 159 -0.86 -10.36 -13.80
C GLU A 159 -1.23 -9.14 -12.94
N ARG A 160 -2.51 -8.79 -12.90
CA ARG A 160 -2.96 -7.74 -12.00
C ARG A 160 -2.89 -8.21 -10.55
N ILE A 161 -1.98 -7.62 -9.78
CA ILE A 161 -1.83 -7.87 -8.35
C ILE A 161 -2.45 -6.70 -7.58
N PRO A 162 -3.63 -6.89 -6.94
CA PRO A 162 -4.31 -5.81 -6.23
C PRO A 162 -3.48 -5.26 -5.07
N ALA A 163 -3.43 -3.92 -4.96
CA ALA A 163 -2.86 -3.17 -3.86
C ALA A 163 -3.88 -2.15 -3.31
N ASP A 164 -5.15 -2.52 -3.38
CA ASP A 164 -6.27 -1.65 -3.05
C ASP A 164 -6.16 -1.12 -1.63
N LEU A 165 -6.53 0.14 -1.46
CA LEU A 165 -6.54 0.82 -0.18
C LEU A 165 -7.96 0.80 0.39
N TYR A 166 -8.10 0.43 1.65
CA TYR A 166 -9.36 0.36 2.35
C TYR A 166 -9.38 1.27 3.57
N ILE A 167 -10.55 1.81 3.91
CA ILE A 167 -10.85 2.32 5.23
C ILE A 167 -11.56 1.22 6.02
N VAL A 168 -11.13 1.03 7.26
CA VAL A 168 -11.69 0.04 8.20
C VAL A 168 -12.16 0.76 9.44
N TYR A 169 -13.36 0.45 9.90
CA TYR A 169 -13.98 1.08 11.05
C TYR A 169 -15.05 0.17 11.67
N ASP A 170 -15.42 0.43 12.90
CA ASP A 170 -16.58 -0.22 13.55
C ASP A 170 -17.86 0.53 13.17
N GLN A 171 -18.72 -0.09 12.35
CA GLN A 171 -19.95 0.52 11.88
C GLN A 171 -20.93 0.81 13.02
N GLN A 172 -20.94 0.00 14.08
CA GLN A 172 -21.84 0.18 15.21
C GLN A 172 -21.40 1.35 16.13
N GLN A 173 -20.14 1.75 16.01
CA GLN A 173 -19.54 2.83 16.81
C GLN A 173 -19.29 4.11 15.98
N ALA A 174 -19.65 4.10 14.69
CA ALA A 174 -19.40 5.24 13.82
C ALA A 174 -20.16 6.48 14.29
N THR A 175 -19.42 7.55 14.52
CA THR A 175 -20.04 8.85 14.83
C THR A 175 -20.58 9.49 13.55
N PRO A 176 -21.57 10.42 13.65
CA PRO A 176 -22.06 11.15 12.46
C PRO A 176 -20.95 11.88 11.68
N ALA A 177 -19.91 12.33 12.38
CA ALA A 177 -18.73 12.95 11.74
C ALA A 177 -17.92 11.93 10.94
N LEU A 178 -17.69 10.73 11.49
CA LEU A 178 -16.99 9.64 10.79
C LEU A 178 -17.80 9.17 9.57
N GLU A 179 -19.10 8.99 9.71
CA GLU A 179 -19.98 8.59 8.59
C GLU A 179 -19.94 9.59 7.43
N LYS A 180 -19.98 10.90 7.74
CA LYS A 180 -19.81 11.96 6.74
C LYS A 180 -18.46 11.90 6.06
N LEU A 181 -17.37 11.66 6.82
CA LEU A 181 -16.03 11.55 6.30
C LEU A 181 -15.92 10.34 5.37
N ILE A 182 -16.41 9.18 5.77
CA ILE A 182 -16.42 7.96 4.97
C ILE A 182 -17.21 8.18 3.68
N ALA A 183 -18.42 8.73 3.76
CA ALA A 183 -19.22 9.05 2.57
C ALA A 183 -18.50 9.98 1.60
N ALA A 184 -17.75 10.96 2.11
CA ALA A 184 -16.96 11.87 1.27
C ALA A 184 -15.75 11.19 0.62
N LEU A 185 -15.16 10.17 1.25
CA LEU A 185 -13.96 9.47 0.76
C LEU A 185 -14.29 8.37 -0.25
N VAL A 186 -15.47 7.76 -0.17
CA VAL A 186 -15.87 6.60 -1.01
C VAL A 186 -16.59 7.04 -2.29
N ASN A 187 -17.21 8.23 -2.30
CA ASN A 187 -17.85 8.85 -3.47
C ASN A 187 -16.85 9.70 -4.27
#